data_74c5bc2e198e3f0ba021cc1e62a4b441
#
_entry.id   74c5bc2e198e3f0ba021cc1e62a4b441
#
_cell.length_a   1.000
_cell.length_b   1.000
_cell.length_c   1.000
_cell.angle_alpha   90.00
_cell.angle_beta   90.00
_cell.angle_gamma   90.00
#
_symmetry.space_group_name_H-M   'P 1'
#
loop_
_entity.id
_entity.type
_entity.pdbx_description
1 polymer ?
#
loop_
_entity_poly.entity_id
_entity_poly.type
_entity_poly.pdbx_seq_one_letter_code
_entity_poly.pdbx_strand_id
1 'polypeptide(L)'
;MWAMTQPLSAQNIFQRIDSVLTENYRTVKYDTAYIVRPQTKWTVIARLNVSGATIETEGIDNGQYYQSEMEANSKATLSLGVGYQGFLLSLALNPAKLMGKYNDYELNFNCYRRNFGFDVIYHDAKNFTGWYDQEGMERVELPDGMLHVQTLNVNAYYAFNNRRFSYPAAFSQSYIQRRSAGSFLLAASGMGQRATLDWEDGQKLKMTNIGIGAGYGYNYVPHQGWLLHISALPTFIVYNNASMTFGGSQMDLKYHFPEVIITGRGAVVRQWGNKFLALTMVYNFTNIGNKNDFSIYNTKWRIRTIFGVRL
;
A
#
# COMPACT_ATOMS: atom_id res chain seq x y z
N MET A 1 -44.72 -14.38 28.43
CA MET A 1 -43.43 -15.08 28.48
C MET A 1 -42.41 -14.20 27.76
N TRP A 2 -41.68 -13.33 28.51
CA TRP A 2 -40.73 -12.37 27.94
C TRP A 2 -39.35 -13.04 27.87
N ALA A 3 -38.87 -13.29 26.68
CA ALA A 3 -37.49 -13.75 26.47
C ALA A 3 -36.54 -12.58 26.72
N MET A 4 -35.88 -12.57 27.85
CA MET A 4 -34.77 -11.66 28.11
C MET A 4 -33.62 -11.98 27.16
N THR A 5 -33.41 -11.13 26.15
CA THR A 5 -32.18 -11.10 25.37
C THR A 5 -31.06 -10.58 26.27
N GLN A 6 -30.20 -11.50 26.76
CA GLN A 6 -28.99 -11.09 27.45
C GLN A 6 -28.10 -10.26 26.52
N PRO A 7 -27.55 -9.11 26.97
CA PRO A 7 -26.59 -8.37 26.17
C PRO A 7 -25.38 -9.24 25.91
N LEU A 8 -25.02 -9.42 24.64
CA LEU A 8 -23.77 -10.07 24.23
C LEU A 8 -22.61 -9.31 24.85
N SER A 9 -21.98 -9.86 25.88
CA SER A 9 -20.80 -9.24 26.48
C SER A 9 -19.66 -9.23 25.44
N ALA A 10 -18.84 -8.18 25.42
CA ALA A 10 -17.67 -8.06 24.55
C ALA A 10 -16.79 -9.33 24.61
N GLN A 11 -16.73 -9.98 25.76
CA GLN A 11 -16.04 -11.24 25.99
C GLN A 11 -16.58 -12.38 25.13
N ASN A 12 -17.91 -12.48 24.90
CA ASN A 12 -18.53 -13.48 24.03
C ASN A 12 -18.24 -13.21 22.54
N ILE A 13 -18.09 -11.95 22.15
CA ILE A 13 -17.76 -11.56 20.78
C ILE A 13 -16.30 -11.95 20.48
N PHE A 14 -15.36 -11.66 21.37
CA PHE A 14 -13.96 -12.06 21.21
C PHE A 14 -13.79 -13.58 21.18
N GLN A 15 -14.48 -14.33 22.01
CA GLN A 15 -14.45 -15.80 22.00
C GLN A 15 -15.02 -16.38 20.71
N ARG A 16 -16.11 -15.81 20.18
CA ARG A 16 -16.67 -16.20 18.87
C ARG A 16 -15.72 -15.90 17.72
N ILE A 17 -15.12 -14.71 17.71
CA ILE A 17 -14.12 -14.34 16.70
C ILE A 17 -12.91 -15.28 16.79
N ASP A 18 -12.39 -15.55 17.98
CA ASP A 18 -11.26 -16.48 18.17
C ASP A 18 -11.61 -17.91 17.74
N SER A 19 -12.81 -18.41 18.04
CA SER A 19 -13.23 -19.75 17.62
C SER A 19 -13.33 -19.85 16.09
N VAL A 20 -13.97 -18.90 15.42
CA VAL A 20 -14.08 -18.88 13.94
C VAL A 20 -12.70 -18.73 13.29
N LEU A 21 -11.85 -17.85 13.81
CA LEU A 21 -10.50 -17.68 13.31
C LEU A 21 -9.64 -18.92 13.54
N THR A 22 -9.78 -19.57 14.69
CA THR A 22 -9.03 -20.78 15.05
C THR A 22 -9.50 -21.99 14.24
N GLU A 23 -10.80 -22.14 13.99
CA GLU A 23 -11.35 -23.21 13.17
C GLU A 23 -10.95 -23.06 11.71
N ASN A 24 -11.09 -21.88 11.13
CA ASN A 24 -10.53 -21.55 9.81
C ASN A 24 -9.01 -21.76 9.76
N TYR A 25 -8.35 -21.57 10.90
CA TYR A 25 -6.92 -21.77 11.04
C TYR A 25 -6.54 -23.25 10.96
N ARG A 26 -7.35 -24.15 11.51
CA ARG A 26 -7.10 -25.61 11.55
C ARG A 26 -7.47 -26.31 10.23
N THR A 27 -8.49 -25.83 9.54
CA THR A 27 -9.05 -26.46 8.32
C THR A 27 -8.27 -26.16 7.04
N VAL A 28 -7.33 -25.21 7.08
CA VAL A 28 -6.56 -24.81 5.92
C VAL A 28 -5.54 -25.89 5.51
N LYS A 29 -5.80 -26.55 4.39
CA LYS A 29 -4.87 -27.53 3.79
C LYS A 29 -3.77 -26.82 3.00
N TYR A 30 -2.54 -26.81 3.51
CA TYR A 30 -1.31 -26.43 2.79
C TYR A 30 -0.32 -27.58 2.81
N ASP A 31 0.64 -27.55 1.88
CA ASP A 31 1.71 -28.53 1.82
C ASP A 31 2.76 -28.19 2.89
N THR A 32 2.80 -28.99 3.96
CA THR A 32 3.69 -28.76 5.12
C THR A 32 5.18 -28.89 4.77
N ALA A 33 5.51 -29.49 3.65
CA ALA A 33 6.87 -29.49 3.13
C ALA A 33 7.29 -28.11 2.63
N TYR A 34 6.34 -27.27 2.21
CA TYR A 34 6.58 -25.94 1.65
C TYR A 34 6.29 -24.81 2.63
N ILE A 35 5.22 -24.94 3.40
CA ILE A 35 4.73 -23.88 4.29
C ILE A 35 4.50 -24.44 5.68
N VAL A 36 4.92 -23.71 6.68
CA VAL A 36 4.61 -24.00 8.08
C VAL A 36 3.99 -22.78 8.73
N ARG A 37 3.07 -23.03 9.61
CA ARG A 37 2.45 -22.03 10.43
C ARG A 37 3.07 -22.05 11.82
N PRO A 38 3.48 -20.90 12.36
CA PRO A 38 3.86 -20.80 13.75
C PRO A 38 2.69 -21.25 14.64
N GLN A 39 2.97 -21.97 15.72
CA GLN A 39 1.95 -22.40 16.67
C GLN A 39 1.43 -21.25 17.54
N THR A 40 2.20 -20.17 17.60
CA THR A 40 1.86 -18.94 18.33
C THR A 40 0.75 -18.18 17.63
N LYS A 41 -0.17 -17.60 18.42
CA LYS A 41 -1.30 -16.81 17.90
C LYS A 41 -0.97 -15.35 17.75
N TRP A 42 -0.09 -14.81 18.57
CA TRP A 42 0.26 -13.40 18.63
C TRP A 42 1.62 -13.13 18.01
N THR A 43 1.76 -11.95 17.47
CA THR A 43 3.04 -11.42 16.96
C THR A 43 3.14 -9.96 17.35
N VAL A 44 4.24 -9.59 17.99
CA VAL A 44 4.56 -8.18 18.27
C VAL A 44 5.66 -7.77 17.32
N ILE A 45 5.51 -6.60 16.70
CA ILE A 45 6.46 -6.09 15.72
C ILE A 45 6.83 -4.64 16.01
N ALA A 46 8.10 -4.32 15.76
CA ALA A 46 8.61 -2.97 15.61
C ALA A 46 9.02 -2.77 14.14
N ARG A 47 8.68 -1.63 13.56
CA ARG A 47 9.00 -1.29 12.16
C ARG A 47 9.63 0.08 12.07
N LEU A 48 10.67 0.16 11.26
CA LEU A 48 11.16 1.40 10.71
C LEU A 48 10.71 1.45 9.24
N ASN A 49 9.96 2.49 8.86
CA ASN A 49 9.54 2.71 7.48
C ASN A 49 10.25 3.93 6.95
N VAL A 50 10.72 3.84 5.72
CA VAL A 50 11.16 4.98 4.91
C VAL A 50 10.32 4.96 3.63
N SER A 51 9.73 6.09 3.26
CA SER A 51 8.90 6.19 2.08
C SER A 51 9.06 7.55 1.40
N GLY A 52 8.84 7.56 0.09
CA GLY A 52 8.78 8.75 -0.73
C GLY A 52 7.68 8.61 -1.79
N ALA A 53 7.28 9.74 -2.36
CA ALA A 53 6.35 9.82 -3.48
C ALA A 53 6.76 10.97 -4.39
N THR A 54 6.64 10.74 -5.70
CA THR A 54 6.86 11.76 -6.73
C THR A 54 5.61 11.81 -7.60
N ILE A 55 5.13 13.00 -7.88
CA ILE A 55 4.02 13.26 -8.80
C ILE A 55 4.60 14.14 -9.90
N GLU A 56 4.61 13.62 -11.11
CA GLU A 56 5.01 14.35 -12.30
C GLU A 56 3.77 14.59 -13.15
N THR A 57 3.61 15.80 -13.69
CA THR A 57 2.58 16.11 -14.66
C THR A 57 3.20 16.73 -15.89
N GLU A 58 2.66 16.39 -17.04
CA GLU A 58 3.03 17.03 -18.31
C GLU A 58 1.80 17.15 -19.21
N GLY A 59 1.81 18.13 -20.09
CA GLY A 59 0.70 18.35 -21.03
C GLY A 59 0.88 19.56 -21.90
N ILE A 60 -0.19 19.89 -22.63
CA ILE A 60 -0.25 21.09 -23.48
C ILE A 60 -1.42 21.94 -23.00
N ASP A 61 -1.14 23.17 -22.58
CA ASP A 61 -2.14 24.16 -22.24
C ASP A 61 -2.01 25.37 -23.20
N ASN A 62 -3.12 25.74 -23.87
CA ASN A 62 -3.16 26.83 -24.86
C ASN A 62 -2.06 26.75 -25.94
N GLY A 63 -1.66 25.51 -26.32
CA GLY A 63 -0.63 25.27 -27.32
C GLY A 63 0.80 25.36 -26.79
N GLN A 64 1.00 25.59 -25.50
CA GLN A 64 2.30 25.60 -24.81
C GLN A 64 2.49 24.33 -24.01
N TYR A 65 3.66 23.70 -24.13
CA TYR A 65 4.03 22.54 -23.34
C TYR A 65 4.34 22.98 -21.92
N TYR A 66 3.85 22.21 -20.94
CA TYR A 66 4.20 22.39 -19.55
C TYR A 66 4.56 21.04 -18.89
N GLN A 67 5.36 21.13 -17.86
CA GLN A 67 5.73 20.01 -17.00
C GLN A 67 5.86 20.46 -15.55
N SER A 68 5.56 19.57 -14.62
CA SER A 68 5.80 19.81 -13.21
C SER A 68 6.23 18.53 -12.51
N GLU A 69 7.01 18.69 -11.46
CA GLU A 69 7.42 17.61 -10.58
C GLU A 69 7.25 18.05 -9.14
N MET A 70 6.55 17.22 -8.37
CA MET A 70 6.32 17.41 -6.94
C MET A 70 6.82 16.19 -6.20
N GLU A 71 7.79 16.37 -5.32
CA GLU A 71 8.36 15.31 -4.52
C GLU A 71 7.94 15.46 -3.06
N ALA A 72 7.39 14.38 -2.47
CA ALA A 72 7.16 14.33 -1.04
C ALA A 72 8.49 14.16 -0.31
N ASN A 73 8.78 15.03 0.65
CA ASN A 73 9.94 14.90 1.51
C ASN A 73 9.98 13.50 2.13
N SER A 74 11.06 12.77 1.88
CA SER A 74 11.26 11.41 2.38
C SER A 74 11.10 11.38 3.89
N LYS A 75 10.22 10.52 4.39
CA LYS A 75 9.94 10.41 5.81
C LYS A 75 10.32 9.05 6.38
N ALA A 76 10.92 9.10 7.56
CA ALA A 76 11.13 7.94 8.40
C ALA A 76 10.04 7.89 9.48
N THR A 77 9.34 6.76 9.60
CA THR A 77 8.36 6.54 10.67
C THR A 77 8.68 5.29 11.44
N LEU A 78 8.57 5.37 12.76
CA LEU A 78 8.65 4.22 13.65
C LEU A 78 7.23 3.75 13.95
N SER A 79 6.97 2.45 13.82
CA SER A 79 5.67 1.89 14.18
C SER A 79 5.80 0.66 15.04
N LEU A 80 4.84 0.51 15.96
CA LEU A 80 4.63 -0.68 16.76
C LEU A 80 3.34 -1.35 16.29
N GLY A 81 3.34 -2.66 16.22
CA GLY A 81 2.19 -3.42 15.75
C GLY A 81 1.99 -4.72 16.52
N VAL A 82 0.74 -5.13 16.57
CA VAL A 82 0.31 -6.41 17.14
C VAL A 82 -0.44 -7.17 16.07
N GLY A 83 0.01 -8.39 15.82
CA GLY A 83 -0.62 -9.33 14.90
C GLY A 83 -1.33 -10.44 15.65
N TYR A 84 -2.52 -10.80 15.15
CA TYR A 84 -3.28 -11.93 15.65
C TYR A 84 -3.77 -12.78 14.48
N GLN A 85 -3.27 -14.01 14.37
CA GLN A 85 -3.68 -14.98 13.34
C GLN A 85 -3.72 -14.43 11.88
N GLY A 86 -2.75 -13.58 11.51
CA GLY A 86 -2.63 -13.01 10.15
C GLY A 86 -3.30 -11.65 9.95
N PHE A 87 -4.03 -11.15 10.95
CA PHE A 87 -4.42 -9.75 11.04
C PHE A 87 -3.32 -8.97 11.74
N LEU A 88 -2.99 -7.80 11.23
CA LEU A 88 -1.95 -6.95 11.79
C LEU A 88 -2.47 -5.53 11.91
N LEU A 89 -2.51 -5.05 13.13
CA LEU A 89 -2.78 -3.64 13.44
C LEU A 89 -1.47 -2.99 13.87
N SER A 90 -1.15 -1.84 13.31
CA SER A 90 0.05 -1.10 13.68
C SER A 90 -0.22 0.40 13.76
N LEU A 91 0.36 1.04 14.76
CA LEU A 91 0.36 2.48 14.93
C LEU A 91 1.72 3.01 14.51
N ALA A 92 1.72 3.94 13.56
CA ALA A 92 2.92 4.62 13.09
C ALA A 92 3.06 5.98 13.79
N LEU A 93 4.25 6.24 14.31
CA LEU A 93 4.64 7.53 14.87
C LEU A 93 5.69 8.14 13.96
N ASN A 94 5.46 9.37 13.53
CA ASN A 94 6.46 10.15 12.82
C ASN A 94 7.20 11.04 13.82
N PRO A 95 8.50 10.82 14.10
CA PRO A 95 9.25 11.65 15.03
C PRO A 95 9.29 13.13 14.62
N ALA A 96 9.35 13.43 13.32
CA ALA A 96 9.33 14.79 12.81
C ALA A 96 8.01 15.50 13.07
N LYS A 97 6.88 14.77 13.07
CA LYS A 97 5.56 15.30 13.46
C LYS A 97 5.52 15.63 14.96
N LEU A 98 6.12 14.80 15.80
CA LEU A 98 6.22 15.08 17.24
C LEU A 98 7.04 16.35 17.54
N MET A 99 7.95 16.72 16.61
CA MET A 99 8.74 17.96 16.66
C MET A 99 8.08 19.13 15.91
N GLY A 100 6.82 18.99 15.46
CA GLY A 100 6.05 20.04 14.79
C GLY A 100 6.44 20.33 13.33
N LYS A 101 7.27 19.49 12.70
CA LYS A 101 7.82 19.76 11.36
C LYS A 101 6.89 19.41 10.19
N TYR A 102 5.91 18.48 10.35
CA TYR A 102 5.06 18.02 9.25
C TYR A 102 3.64 17.66 9.71
N ASN A 103 2.64 18.06 8.92
CA ASN A 103 1.26 17.62 9.05
C ASN A 103 0.98 16.44 8.10
N ASP A 104 1.52 15.27 8.43
CA ASP A 104 1.42 14.09 7.61
C ASP A 104 0.96 12.91 8.48
N TYR A 105 -0.05 12.19 8.00
CA TYR A 105 -0.61 11.12 8.76
C TYR A 105 -1.01 9.94 7.86
N GLU A 106 -0.67 8.72 8.28
CA GLU A 106 -0.90 7.51 7.52
C GLU A 106 -1.53 6.45 8.41
N LEU A 107 -2.66 5.90 7.97
CA LEU A 107 -3.29 4.72 8.55
C LEU A 107 -3.12 3.54 7.61
N ASN A 108 -2.63 2.43 8.14
CA ASN A 108 -2.43 1.19 7.40
C ASN A 108 -3.18 0.04 8.07
N PHE A 109 -4.06 -0.59 7.33
CA PHE A 109 -4.68 -1.85 7.70
C PHE A 109 -4.30 -2.92 6.69
N ASN A 110 -3.72 -4.03 7.15
CA ASN A 110 -3.28 -5.11 6.30
C ASN A 110 -3.86 -6.44 6.79
N CYS A 111 -4.42 -7.21 5.89
CA CYS A 111 -4.88 -8.57 6.14
C CYS A 111 -4.26 -9.52 5.11
N TYR A 112 -3.42 -10.43 5.57
CA TYR A 112 -2.76 -11.41 4.71
C TYR A 112 -3.13 -12.82 5.15
N ARG A 113 -3.94 -13.47 4.33
CA ARG A 113 -4.37 -14.86 4.51
C ARG A 113 -3.64 -15.76 3.51
N ARG A 114 -3.91 -17.04 3.58
CA ARG A 114 -3.26 -18.05 2.74
C ARG A 114 -3.39 -17.75 1.24
N ASN A 115 -4.58 -17.55 0.76
CA ASN A 115 -4.92 -17.43 -0.66
C ASN A 115 -5.26 -16.03 -1.11
N PHE A 116 -5.64 -15.15 -0.20
CA PHE A 116 -5.94 -13.76 -0.50
C PHE A 116 -5.33 -12.82 0.54
N GLY A 117 -5.17 -11.59 0.17
CA GLY A 117 -4.81 -10.52 1.07
C GLY A 117 -5.30 -9.19 0.54
N PHE A 118 -5.41 -8.23 1.42
CA PHE A 118 -5.70 -6.86 1.06
C PHE A 118 -4.97 -5.89 1.98
N ASP A 119 -4.69 -4.73 1.42
CA ASP A 119 -4.10 -3.58 2.08
C ASP A 119 -5.05 -2.40 1.93
N VAL A 120 -5.37 -1.70 3.00
CA VAL A 120 -6.06 -0.42 3.00
C VAL A 120 -5.13 0.62 3.59
N ILE A 121 -4.82 1.66 2.83
CA ILE A 121 -3.88 2.70 3.21
C ILE A 121 -4.56 4.04 3.00
N TYR A 122 -4.77 4.79 4.07
CA TYR A 122 -5.15 6.18 4.01
C TYR A 122 -3.92 7.04 4.30
N HIS A 123 -3.70 8.05 3.47
CA HIS A 123 -2.58 8.96 3.59
C HIS A 123 -3.06 10.39 3.37
N ASP A 124 -2.68 11.29 4.27
CA ASP A 124 -2.95 12.73 4.23
C ASP A 124 -1.60 13.44 4.41
N ALA A 125 -1.16 14.20 3.40
CA ALA A 125 0.17 14.79 3.35
C ALA A 125 0.16 16.19 2.76
N LYS A 126 0.96 17.08 3.36
CA LYS A 126 1.22 18.45 2.90
C LYS A 126 2.71 18.74 2.67
N ASN A 127 3.57 17.75 2.70
CA ASN A 127 5.02 17.88 2.70
C ASN A 127 5.63 17.69 1.30
N PHE A 128 5.05 18.32 0.29
CA PHE A 128 5.55 18.29 -1.08
C PHE A 128 6.31 19.57 -1.40
N THR A 129 7.45 19.40 -2.06
CA THR A 129 8.21 20.46 -2.73
C THR A 129 8.38 20.12 -4.19
N GLY A 130 8.56 21.09 -5.05
CA GLY A 130 8.72 20.79 -6.45
C GLY A 130 8.87 22.03 -7.31
N TRP A 131 8.56 21.87 -8.58
CA TRP A 131 8.68 22.94 -9.57
C TRP A 131 7.63 22.78 -10.67
N TYR A 132 7.36 23.89 -11.33
CA TYR A 132 6.52 23.99 -12.51
C TYR A 132 7.29 24.74 -13.59
N ASP A 133 7.26 24.22 -14.81
CA ASP A 133 7.93 24.79 -15.99
C ASP A 133 6.94 24.79 -17.16
N GLN A 134 6.82 25.92 -17.85
CA GLN A 134 5.98 26.08 -19.01
C GLN A 134 6.78 26.78 -20.11
N GLU A 135 6.62 26.34 -21.34
CA GLU A 135 7.30 26.88 -22.49
C GLU A 135 7.08 28.41 -22.60
N GLY A 136 8.16 29.19 -22.66
CA GLY A 136 8.12 30.64 -22.70
C GLY A 136 7.98 31.37 -21.36
N MET A 137 7.96 30.64 -20.24
CA MET A 137 7.97 31.19 -18.87
C MET A 137 9.24 30.80 -18.13
N GLU A 138 9.57 31.53 -17.07
CA GLU A 138 10.61 31.14 -16.14
C GLU A 138 10.09 30.04 -15.23
N ARG A 139 10.92 29.02 -14.96
CA ARG A 139 10.62 27.91 -14.05
C ARG A 139 10.31 28.45 -12.66
N VAL A 140 9.21 27.99 -12.09
CA VAL A 140 8.70 28.38 -10.78
C VAL A 140 8.95 27.25 -9.77
N GLU A 141 9.62 27.57 -8.66
CA GLU A 141 9.78 26.65 -7.55
C GLU A 141 8.54 26.65 -6.64
N LEU A 142 8.07 25.47 -6.27
CA LEU A 142 6.91 25.27 -5.42
C LEU A 142 7.37 24.89 -4.01
N PRO A 143 7.21 25.80 -3.03
CA PRO A 143 7.66 25.55 -1.66
C PRO A 143 6.83 24.49 -0.95
N ASP A 144 7.39 23.97 0.17
CA ASP A 144 6.75 23.00 1.03
C ASP A 144 5.41 23.51 1.57
N GLY A 145 4.42 22.62 1.60
CA GLY A 145 3.08 22.89 2.13
C GLY A 145 2.08 23.45 1.12
N MET A 146 2.47 23.79 -0.11
CA MET A 146 1.54 24.26 -1.15
C MET A 146 0.63 23.14 -1.67
N LEU A 147 1.13 21.91 -1.77
CA LEU A 147 0.37 20.76 -2.25
C LEU A 147 -0.13 19.91 -1.09
N HIS A 148 -1.44 19.80 -0.95
CA HIS A 148 -2.12 18.91 -0.01
C HIS A 148 -2.71 17.71 -0.75
N VAL A 149 -2.24 16.52 -0.43
CA VAL A 149 -2.69 15.26 -1.06
C VAL A 149 -3.30 14.32 -0.04
N GLN A 150 -4.55 13.95 -0.27
CA GLN A 150 -5.26 12.92 0.48
C GLN A 150 -5.48 11.72 -0.44
N THR A 151 -5.07 10.53 -0.01
CA THR A 151 -5.17 9.31 -0.81
C THR A 151 -5.72 8.16 0.02
N LEU A 152 -6.72 7.47 -0.51
CA LEU A 152 -7.18 6.17 -0.03
C LEU A 152 -6.81 5.11 -1.09
N ASN A 153 -5.98 4.14 -0.71
CA ASN A 153 -5.62 3.00 -1.55
C ASN A 153 -6.16 1.72 -0.96
N VAL A 154 -6.79 0.92 -1.79
CA VAL A 154 -7.24 -0.44 -1.47
C VAL A 154 -6.63 -1.38 -2.50
N ASN A 155 -5.84 -2.34 -2.06
CA ASN A 155 -5.25 -3.35 -2.93
C ASN A 155 -5.63 -4.73 -2.41
N ALA A 156 -6.07 -5.59 -3.31
CA ALA A 156 -6.38 -6.98 -3.02
C ALA A 156 -5.65 -7.90 -3.98
N TYR A 157 -5.32 -9.09 -3.52
CA TYR A 157 -4.74 -10.13 -4.37
C TYR A 157 -5.27 -11.51 -4.01
N TYR A 158 -5.24 -12.41 -4.99
CA TYR A 158 -5.51 -13.83 -4.82
C TYR A 158 -4.34 -14.66 -5.39
N ALA A 159 -3.80 -15.60 -4.58
CA ALA A 159 -2.71 -16.47 -4.97
C ALA A 159 -3.24 -17.87 -5.35
N PHE A 160 -3.01 -18.29 -6.60
CA PHE A 160 -3.51 -19.57 -7.11
C PHE A 160 -2.77 -20.76 -6.50
N ASN A 161 -1.43 -20.71 -6.39
CA ASN A 161 -0.64 -21.76 -5.76
C ASN A 161 -0.52 -21.61 -4.25
N ASN A 162 -1.62 -21.32 -3.58
CA ASN A 162 -1.66 -21.02 -2.15
C ASN A 162 -1.37 -22.24 -1.24
N ARG A 163 -1.23 -23.44 -1.80
CA ARG A 163 -0.82 -24.64 -1.04
C ARG A 163 0.68 -24.70 -0.83
N ARG A 164 1.50 -24.14 -1.72
CA ARG A 164 2.96 -24.18 -1.71
C ARG A 164 3.61 -22.80 -1.63
N PHE A 165 2.94 -21.76 -2.10
CA PHE A 165 3.39 -20.39 -2.07
C PHE A 165 2.68 -19.60 -0.97
N SER A 166 3.45 -18.88 -0.14
CA SER A 166 2.91 -18.07 0.95
C SER A 166 3.34 -16.60 0.81
N TYR A 167 2.44 -15.76 0.33
CA TYR A 167 2.63 -14.32 0.32
C TYR A 167 2.76 -13.73 1.74
N PRO A 168 1.95 -14.19 2.73
CA PRO A 168 2.10 -13.77 4.12
C PRO A 168 3.47 -14.09 4.75
N ALA A 169 4.19 -15.10 4.26
CA ALA A 169 5.54 -15.40 4.76
C ALA A 169 6.54 -14.29 4.48
N ALA A 170 6.33 -13.52 3.42
CA ALA A 170 7.19 -12.39 3.02
C ALA A 170 6.81 -11.08 3.71
N PHE A 171 5.53 -10.79 3.95
CA PHE A 171 5.05 -9.45 4.31
C PHE A 171 4.45 -9.31 5.72
N SER A 172 3.81 -10.36 6.25
CA SER A 172 3.27 -10.36 7.62
C SER A 172 3.96 -11.34 8.56
N GLN A 173 4.80 -12.22 8.01
CA GLN A 173 5.53 -13.28 8.71
C GLN A 173 4.62 -14.20 9.58
N SER A 174 3.33 -14.24 9.24
CA SER A 174 2.34 -15.12 9.88
C SER A 174 2.45 -16.58 9.42
N TYR A 175 3.25 -16.84 8.37
CA TYR A 175 3.64 -18.16 7.88
C TYR A 175 5.15 -18.21 7.69
N ILE A 176 5.69 -19.42 7.58
CA ILE A 176 7.09 -19.69 7.29
C ILE A 176 7.17 -20.49 5.99
N GLN A 177 7.83 -19.95 4.98
CA GLN A 177 8.14 -20.67 3.75
C GLN A 177 9.38 -21.53 3.97
N ARG A 178 9.29 -22.84 3.71
CA ARG A 178 10.39 -23.80 3.90
C ARG A 178 11.09 -24.19 2.61
N ARG A 179 10.37 -24.16 1.49
CA ARG A 179 10.90 -24.47 0.15
C ARG A 179 10.46 -23.39 -0.83
N SER A 180 11.29 -23.19 -1.84
CA SER A 180 11.00 -22.23 -2.91
C SER A 180 9.71 -22.59 -3.64
N ALA A 181 8.89 -21.61 -3.91
CA ALA A 181 7.66 -21.75 -4.68
C ALA A 181 7.21 -20.41 -5.25
N GLY A 182 6.51 -20.46 -6.38
CA GLY A 182 5.89 -19.30 -7.00
C GLY A 182 4.38 -19.48 -7.16
N SER A 183 3.71 -18.37 -7.49
CA SER A 183 2.28 -18.35 -7.78
C SER A 183 1.93 -17.27 -8.77
N PHE A 184 1.03 -17.58 -9.68
CA PHE A 184 0.25 -16.54 -10.35
C PHE A 184 -0.63 -15.83 -9.31
N LEU A 185 -0.76 -14.52 -9.49
CA LEU A 185 -1.51 -13.64 -8.61
C LEU A 185 -2.56 -12.91 -9.46
N LEU A 186 -3.81 -12.91 -9.01
CA LEU A 186 -4.82 -12.01 -9.51
C LEU A 186 -4.84 -10.79 -8.59
N ALA A 187 -4.93 -9.59 -9.15
CA ALA A 187 -4.92 -8.35 -8.40
C ALA A 187 -6.15 -7.50 -8.70
N ALA A 188 -6.63 -6.80 -7.69
CA ALA A 188 -7.58 -5.71 -7.83
C ALA A 188 -7.09 -4.53 -7.00
N SER A 189 -7.20 -3.34 -7.55
CA SER A 189 -6.80 -2.09 -6.88
C SER A 189 -7.90 -1.05 -6.99
N GLY A 190 -8.05 -0.24 -5.94
CA GLY A 190 -8.89 0.95 -5.94
C GLY A 190 -8.11 2.10 -5.33
N MET A 191 -8.17 3.27 -5.93
CA MET A 191 -7.55 4.49 -5.44
C MET A 191 -8.54 5.63 -5.50
N GLY A 192 -8.73 6.32 -4.39
CA GLY A 192 -9.34 7.64 -4.33
C GLY A 192 -8.28 8.66 -3.94
N GLN A 193 -8.14 9.72 -4.70
CA GLN A 193 -7.17 10.79 -4.44
C GLN A 193 -7.84 12.16 -4.56
N ARG A 194 -7.47 13.04 -3.64
CA ARG A 194 -7.77 14.47 -3.72
C ARG A 194 -6.45 15.20 -3.53
N ALA A 195 -6.11 16.04 -4.48
CA ALA A 195 -4.99 16.96 -4.37
C ALA A 195 -5.51 18.40 -4.45
N THR A 196 -4.98 19.27 -3.61
CA THR A 196 -5.29 20.70 -3.61
C THR A 196 -3.98 21.45 -3.62
N LEU A 197 -3.78 22.29 -4.62
CA LEU A 197 -2.64 23.18 -4.72
C LEU A 197 -3.09 24.58 -4.26
N ASP A 198 -2.48 25.08 -3.21
CA ASP A 198 -2.70 26.43 -2.67
C ASP A 198 -1.92 27.45 -3.51
N TRP A 199 -2.42 27.75 -4.71
CA TRP A 199 -1.97 28.81 -5.59
C TRP A 199 -3.11 29.80 -5.82
N GLU A 200 -2.84 30.95 -6.46
CA GLU A 200 -3.72 32.13 -6.58
C GLU A 200 -5.20 31.84 -6.90
N ASP A 201 -5.50 30.75 -7.63
CA ASP A 201 -6.86 30.33 -7.99
C ASP A 201 -7.29 28.97 -7.40
N GLY A 202 -6.51 28.38 -6.50
CA GLY A 202 -6.86 27.16 -5.76
C GLY A 202 -7.18 25.97 -6.67
N GLN A 203 -6.16 25.32 -7.22
CA GLN A 203 -6.34 24.14 -8.07
C GLN A 203 -6.72 22.91 -7.26
N LYS A 204 -7.68 22.13 -7.74
CA LYS A 204 -8.12 20.90 -7.10
C LYS A 204 -8.19 19.77 -8.11
N LEU A 205 -7.56 18.64 -7.78
CA LEU A 205 -7.69 17.40 -8.52
C LEU A 205 -8.45 16.38 -7.66
N LYS A 206 -9.46 15.75 -8.23
CA LYS A 206 -10.13 14.59 -7.65
C LYS A 206 -10.01 13.43 -8.62
N MET A 207 -9.63 12.27 -8.12
CA MET A 207 -9.45 11.09 -8.95
C MET A 207 -9.91 9.84 -8.21
N THR A 208 -10.62 8.97 -8.92
CA THR A 208 -11.04 7.65 -8.42
C THR A 208 -10.79 6.63 -9.51
N ASN A 209 -9.94 5.64 -9.20
CA ASN A 209 -9.55 4.60 -10.14
C ASN A 209 -9.86 3.23 -9.57
N ILE A 210 -10.32 2.32 -10.43
CA ILE A 210 -10.45 0.89 -10.13
C ILE A 210 -9.67 0.14 -11.20
N GLY A 211 -8.81 -0.78 -10.76
CA GLY A 211 -7.99 -1.58 -11.65
C GLY A 211 -8.09 -3.07 -11.33
N ILE A 212 -7.92 -3.88 -12.37
CA ILE A 212 -7.78 -5.32 -12.27
C ILE A 212 -6.55 -5.77 -13.04
N GLY A 213 -5.88 -6.82 -12.56
CA GLY A 213 -4.65 -7.28 -13.17
C GLY A 213 -4.23 -8.65 -12.71
N ALA A 214 -3.17 -9.13 -13.32
CA ALA A 214 -2.55 -10.39 -12.97
C ALA A 214 -1.04 -10.25 -12.97
N GLY A 215 -0.37 -11.04 -12.17
CA GLY A 215 1.08 -11.02 -12.06
C GLY A 215 1.62 -12.31 -11.52
N TYR A 216 2.87 -12.27 -11.10
CA TYR A 216 3.56 -13.42 -10.56
C TYR A 216 4.38 -13.04 -9.34
N GLY A 217 4.40 -13.95 -8.35
CA GLY A 217 5.24 -13.84 -7.16
C GLY A 217 6.06 -15.10 -6.96
N TYR A 218 7.30 -14.95 -6.53
CA TYR A 218 8.21 -16.04 -6.25
C TYR A 218 8.87 -15.89 -4.89
N ASN A 219 8.82 -16.96 -4.10
CA ASN A 219 9.50 -17.11 -2.82
C ASN A 219 10.72 -18.03 -3.04
N TYR A 220 11.91 -17.50 -2.91
CA TYR A 220 13.15 -18.25 -2.95
C TYR A 220 13.65 -18.49 -1.53
N VAL A 221 13.91 -19.75 -1.19
CA VAL A 221 14.41 -20.19 0.12
C VAL A 221 15.79 -20.80 -0.08
N PRO A 222 16.90 -20.03 0.00
CA PRO A 222 18.25 -20.52 -0.18
C PRO A 222 18.67 -21.47 0.93
N HIS A 223 18.29 -21.17 2.16
CA HIS A 223 18.61 -21.95 3.35
C HIS A 223 17.46 -21.87 4.36
N GLN A 224 17.44 -22.81 5.31
CA GLN A 224 16.45 -22.81 6.38
C GLN A 224 16.47 -21.49 7.17
N GLY A 225 15.31 -20.89 7.35
CA GLY A 225 15.13 -19.62 8.04
C GLY A 225 15.42 -18.37 7.19
N TRP A 226 15.72 -18.51 5.88
CA TRP A 226 15.81 -17.42 4.94
C TRP A 226 14.67 -17.46 3.92
N LEU A 227 14.17 -16.30 3.54
CA LEU A 227 13.20 -16.12 2.47
C LEU A 227 13.54 -14.85 1.71
N LEU A 228 13.68 -14.98 0.39
CA LEU A 228 13.71 -13.86 -0.53
C LEU A 228 12.44 -13.90 -1.38
N HIS A 229 11.76 -12.79 -1.48
CA HIS A 229 10.53 -12.66 -2.27
C HIS A 229 10.68 -11.58 -3.32
N ILE A 230 10.13 -11.84 -4.50
CA ILE A 230 9.90 -10.84 -5.55
C ILE A 230 8.53 -11.08 -6.16
N SER A 231 7.81 -10.01 -6.45
CA SER A 231 6.56 -10.07 -7.22
C SER A 231 6.34 -8.78 -8.03
N ALA A 232 5.67 -8.95 -9.16
CA ALA A 232 5.22 -7.86 -10.02
C ALA A 232 3.75 -8.08 -10.39
N LEU A 233 2.94 -7.04 -10.24
CA LEU A 233 1.50 -7.06 -10.47
C LEU A 233 1.13 -5.84 -11.33
N PRO A 234 1.23 -5.95 -12.67
CA PRO A 234 0.60 -4.98 -13.56
C PRO A 234 -0.92 -5.07 -13.42
N THR A 235 -1.56 -3.92 -13.30
CA THR A 235 -3.01 -3.76 -13.11
C THR A 235 -3.49 -2.72 -14.10
N PHE A 236 -4.44 -3.09 -14.96
CA PHE A 236 -5.07 -2.17 -15.89
C PHE A 236 -6.22 -1.44 -15.19
N ILE A 237 -6.27 -0.14 -15.33
CA ILE A 237 -7.36 0.69 -14.84
C ILE A 237 -8.56 0.42 -15.75
N VAL A 238 -9.64 -0.08 -15.19
CA VAL A 238 -10.89 -0.39 -15.91
C VAL A 238 -11.98 0.66 -15.65
N TYR A 239 -11.78 1.48 -14.64
CA TYR A 239 -12.63 2.61 -14.32
C TYR A 239 -11.76 3.76 -13.83
N ASN A 240 -11.94 4.92 -14.42
CA ASN A 240 -11.33 6.17 -14.01
C ASN A 240 -12.40 7.28 -14.01
N ASN A 241 -12.50 8.00 -12.91
CA ASN A 241 -13.25 9.24 -12.81
C ASN A 241 -12.32 10.30 -12.22
N ALA A 242 -11.86 11.20 -13.06
CA ALA A 242 -10.92 12.24 -12.68
C ALA A 242 -11.46 13.61 -13.13
N SER A 243 -11.41 14.58 -12.23
CA SER A 243 -11.79 15.96 -12.52
C SER A 243 -10.80 16.93 -11.93
N MET A 244 -10.51 17.99 -12.65
CA MET A 244 -9.66 19.10 -12.25
C MET A 244 -10.50 20.38 -12.16
N THR A 245 -10.28 21.16 -11.12
CA THR A 245 -10.90 22.48 -10.97
C THR A 245 -9.80 23.52 -10.99
N PHE A 246 -9.95 24.50 -11.86
CA PHE A 246 -9.03 25.61 -12.04
C PHE A 246 -9.84 26.91 -12.18
N GLY A 247 -9.51 27.98 -11.45
CA GLY A 247 -10.21 29.26 -11.52
C GLY A 247 -11.74 29.16 -11.34
N GLY A 248 -12.23 28.20 -10.54
CA GLY A 248 -13.66 27.95 -10.36
C GLY A 248 -14.34 27.13 -11.46
N SER A 249 -13.66 26.85 -12.58
CA SER A 249 -14.16 26.01 -13.67
C SER A 249 -13.74 24.56 -13.44
N GLN A 250 -14.67 23.62 -13.58
CA GLN A 250 -14.40 22.18 -13.49
C GLN A 250 -14.24 21.60 -14.87
N MET A 251 -13.19 20.81 -15.06
CA MET A 251 -12.91 20.05 -16.28
C MET A 251 -12.77 18.57 -15.92
N ASP A 252 -13.46 17.70 -16.65
CA ASP A 252 -13.32 16.26 -16.49
C ASP A 252 -12.16 15.77 -17.35
N LEU A 253 -11.26 15.00 -16.73
CA LEU A 253 -10.12 14.41 -17.43
C LEU A 253 -10.57 13.14 -18.16
N LYS A 254 -10.28 13.07 -19.46
CA LYS A 254 -10.65 11.93 -20.29
C LYS A 254 -9.82 10.72 -19.92
N TYR A 255 -10.49 9.59 -19.76
CA TYR A 255 -9.86 8.29 -19.58
C TYR A 255 -9.32 7.75 -20.91
N HIS A 256 -8.07 7.32 -20.93
CA HIS A 256 -7.41 6.75 -22.10
C HIS A 256 -6.94 5.32 -21.78
N PHE A 257 -7.64 4.31 -22.27
CA PHE A 257 -7.21 2.92 -22.14
C PHE A 257 -6.05 2.62 -23.12
N PRO A 258 -4.98 1.91 -22.70
CA PRO A 258 -4.75 1.31 -21.37
C PRO A 258 -3.99 2.25 -20.42
N GLU A 259 -4.60 2.55 -19.28
CA GLU A 259 -3.89 3.14 -18.15
C GLU A 259 -3.47 2.03 -17.20
N VAL A 260 -2.25 2.11 -16.68
CA VAL A 260 -1.63 0.99 -15.94
C VAL A 260 -1.09 1.43 -14.59
N ILE A 261 -1.36 0.60 -13.58
CA ILE A 261 -0.70 0.64 -12.28
C ILE A 261 0.24 -0.56 -12.20
N ILE A 262 1.52 -0.33 -11.95
CA ILE A 262 2.49 -1.41 -11.73
C ILE A 262 2.84 -1.44 -10.25
N THR A 263 2.55 -2.57 -9.58
CA THR A 263 2.99 -2.80 -8.20
C THR A 263 4.10 -3.84 -8.18
N GLY A 264 5.31 -3.38 -7.83
CA GLY A 264 6.47 -4.23 -7.55
C GLY A 264 6.64 -4.44 -6.05
N ARG A 265 6.96 -5.66 -5.62
CA ARG A 265 7.25 -5.95 -4.21
C ARG A 265 8.46 -6.85 -4.06
N GLY A 266 9.28 -6.57 -3.05
CA GLY A 266 10.42 -7.37 -2.66
C GLY A 266 10.45 -7.59 -1.14
N ALA A 267 11.03 -8.72 -0.71
CA ALA A 267 11.29 -8.95 0.71
C ALA A 267 12.51 -9.84 0.91
N VAL A 268 13.24 -9.57 1.97
CA VAL A 268 14.25 -10.46 2.54
C VAL A 268 13.88 -10.71 3.98
N VAL A 269 13.67 -11.97 4.35
CA VAL A 269 13.25 -12.35 5.71
C VAL A 269 14.24 -13.35 6.28
N ARG A 270 14.73 -13.09 7.49
CA ARG A 270 15.51 -14.01 8.31
C ARG A 270 14.70 -14.40 9.53
N GLN A 271 14.59 -15.70 9.80
CA GLN A 271 13.85 -16.25 10.94
C GLN A 271 14.77 -17.12 11.79
N TRP A 272 14.63 -17.01 13.11
CA TRP A 272 15.32 -17.85 14.10
C TRP A 272 14.47 -18.01 15.37
N GLY A 273 14.17 -19.25 15.71
CA GLY A 273 13.24 -19.54 16.80
C GLY A 273 11.88 -18.86 16.61
N ASN A 274 11.45 -18.10 17.58
CA ASN A 274 10.22 -17.31 17.53
C ASN A 274 10.41 -15.85 17.04
N LYS A 275 11.62 -15.48 16.63
CA LYS A 275 11.96 -14.12 16.18
C LYS A 275 12.16 -14.07 14.68
N PHE A 276 12.01 -12.88 14.11
CA PHE A 276 12.33 -12.62 12.71
C PHE A 276 12.79 -11.17 12.47
N LEU A 277 13.60 -11.01 11.46
CA LEU A 277 13.96 -9.73 10.86
C LEU A 277 13.54 -9.76 9.39
N ALA A 278 12.88 -8.72 8.92
CA ALA A 278 12.47 -8.60 7.54
C ALA A 278 12.80 -7.21 7.00
N LEU A 279 13.32 -7.18 5.78
CA LEU A 279 13.41 -5.98 4.95
C LEU A 279 12.42 -6.16 3.82
N THR A 280 11.48 -5.24 3.66
CA THR A 280 10.47 -5.29 2.60
C THR A 280 10.46 -3.99 1.81
N MET A 281 10.23 -4.11 0.51
CA MET A 281 10.08 -2.98 -0.41
C MET A 281 8.76 -3.12 -1.16
N VAL A 282 8.06 -2.00 -1.32
CA VAL A 282 6.88 -1.85 -2.21
C VAL A 282 7.13 -0.65 -3.09
N TYR A 283 6.94 -0.83 -4.38
CA TYR A 283 7.03 0.19 -5.40
C TYR A 283 5.73 0.21 -6.20
N ASN A 284 5.11 1.37 -6.31
CA ASN A 284 3.91 1.58 -7.12
C ASN A 284 4.21 2.67 -8.14
N PHE A 285 3.91 2.38 -9.38
CA PHE A 285 3.97 3.32 -10.48
C PHE A 285 2.60 3.38 -11.14
N THR A 286 2.10 4.60 -11.38
CA THR A 286 0.82 4.82 -12.06
C THR A 286 1.04 5.83 -13.17
N ASN A 287 0.55 5.53 -14.36
CA ASN A 287 0.50 6.45 -15.48
C ASN A 287 -0.96 6.61 -15.93
N ILE A 288 -1.45 7.83 -15.94
CA ILE A 288 -2.83 8.19 -16.29
C ILE A 288 -2.78 9.37 -17.26
N GLY A 289 -3.60 9.30 -18.31
CA GLY A 289 -3.76 10.36 -19.30
C GLY A 289 -2.87 10.21 -20.54
N ASN A 290 -2.76 11.27 -21.30
CA ASN A 290 -2.04 11.33 -22.57
C ASN A 290 -1.19 12.61 -22.63
N LYS A 291 0.07 12.48 -23.05
CA LYS A 291 1.01 13.60 -23.18
C LYS A 291 0.53 14.76 -24.07
N ASN A 292 -0.34 14.49 -25.03
CA ASN A 292 -0.88 15.51 -25.93
C ASN A 292 -1.96 16.39 -25.30
N ASP A 293 -2.56 15.91 -24.19
CA ASP A 293 -3.55 16.67 -23.42
C ASP A 293 -3.01 16.91 -22.00
N PHE A 294 -3.02 15.89 -21.18
CA PHE A 294 -2.60 15.90 -19.79
C PHE A 294 -2.21 14.51 -19.32
N SER A 295 -1.03 14.35 -18.77
CA SER A 295 -0.54 13.10 -18.18
C SER A 295 -0.13 13.30 -16.73
N ILE A 296 -0.42 12.31 -15.89
CA ILE A 296 0.08 12.22 -14.53
C ILE A 296 0.85 10.92 -14.36
N TYR A 297 2.07 11.04 -13.88
CA TYR A 297 2.88 9.93 -13.39
C TYR A 297 2.97 10.03 -11.88
N ASN A 298 2.59 8.97 -11.19
CA ASN A 298 2.67 8.91 -9.74
C ASN A 298 3.55 7.72 -9.36
N THR A 299 4.68 8.02 -8.76
CA THR A 299 5.60 7.03 -8.21
C THR A 299 5.53 7.07 -6.69
N LYS A 300 5.32 5.92 -6.07
CA LYS A 300 5.34 5.78 -4.62
C LYS A 300 6.15 4.57 -4.22
N TRP A 301 7.13 4.78 -3.36
CA TRP A 301 7.94 3.70 -2.84
C TRP A 301 7.98 3.67 -1.32
N ARG A 302 8.21 2.49 -0.77
CA ARG A 302 8.32 2.28 0.66
C ARG A 302 9.27 1.13 0.96
N ILE A 303 10.21 1.37 1.87
CA ILE A 303 11.11 0.37 2.43
C ILE A 303 10.77 0.23 3.92
N ARG A 304 10.68 -1.01 4.39
CA ARG A 304 10.40 -1.32 5.79
C ARG A 304 11.42 -2.30 6.34
N THR A 305 12.03 -1.94 7.46
CA THR A 305 12.76 -2.89 8.31
C THR A 305 11.84 -3.30 9.45
N ILE A 306 11.63 -4.58 9.64
CA ILE A 306 10.65 -5.13 10.58
C ILE A 306 11.36 -6.12 11.49
N PHE A 307 11.35 -5.87 12.78
CA PHE A 307 11.73 -6.86 13.79
C PHE A 307 10.47 -7.36 14.49
N GLY A 308 10.34 -8.67 14.68
CA GLY A 308 9.17 -9.23 15.32
C GLY A 308 9.46 -10.45 16.18
N VAL A 309 8.57 -10.64 17.15
CA VAL A 309 8.57 -11.77 18.07
C VAL A 309 7.18 -12.41 18.05
N ARG A 310 7.15 -13.73 17.89
CA ARG A 310 5.92 -14.55 17.95
C ARG A 310 5.74 -15.08 19.37
N LEU A 311 4.53 -14.90 19.92
CA LEU A 311 4.14 -15.23 21.28
C LEU A 311 3.01 -16.26 21.31
#